data_a59293521de6717592d781eba37dfc87
#
_entry.id   a59293521de6717592d781eba37dfc87
#
_cell.length_a   1.000
_cell.length_b   1.000
_cell.length_c   1.000
_cell.angle_alpha   90.00
_cell.angle_beta   90.00
_cell.angle_gamma   90.00
#
_symmetry.space_group_name_H-M   'P 1'
#
loop_
_entity.id
_entity.type
_entity.pdbx_description
1 polymer ?
#
loop_
_entity_poly.entity_id
_entity_poly.type
_entity_poly.pdbx_seq_one_letter_code
_entity_poly.pdbx_strand_id
1 'polypeptide(L)'
;MSEPTIYEVAKEAGVSAATVSRAINGRDRISETTRQKVFDACAKLGFSASKTASMLRTGKTNRIALTVGNSLAGWFSSQLAEGVYSVLASQGYDLLSYRLANADQRRDFFSSMPVKRNADAVIISSFDISETERRTLEQLGMPVIGVNTIGLTEQRDMISIGVDEIIAMRQTVHQLAGLGHRNIAFICKQQDSNGFIWEADQRIEGFRLGMAAEGLNLPDGYIIAVQDNEFAGAEALSSLLALSPRPTAVC
;
A
#
# COMPACT_ATOMS: atom_id res chain seq x y z
N MET A 1 33.69 -20.43 -2.62
CA MET A 1 34.01 -19.92 -3.97
C MET A 1 33.50 -18.52 -4.02
N SER A 2 34.30 -17.53 -4.49
CA SER A 2 33.83 -16.14 -4.65
C SER A 2 32.78 -16.06 -5.76
N GLU A 3 31.78 -15.21 -5.60
CA GLU A 3 30.83 -14.95 -6.68
C GLU A 3 31.55 -14.38 -7.90
N PRO A 4 31.18 -14.82 -9.11
CA PRO A 4 31.79 -14.34 -10.34
C PRO A 4 31.53 -12.84 -10.51
N THR A 5 32.48 -12.13 -11.10
CA THR A 5 32.45 -10.69 -11.30
C THR A 5 32.08 -10.32 -12.75
N ILE A 6 31.65 -9.09 -12.99
CA ILE A 6 31.38 -8.58 -14.34
C ILE A 6 32.62 -8.63 -15.25
N TYR A 7 33.82 -8.57 -14.66
CA TYR A 7 35.08 -8.66 -15.40
C TYR A 7 35.35 -10.09 -15.89
N GLU A 8 34.99 -11.10 -15.11
CA GLU A 8 35.09 -12.49 -15.51
C GLU A 8 34.12 -12.84 -16.63
N VAL A 9 32.87 -12.31 -16.56
CA VAL A 9 31.90 -12.40 -17.65
C VAL A 9 32.42 -11.73 -18.92
N ALA A 10 33.01 -10.55 -18.80
CA ALA A 10 33.57 -9.82 -19.92
C ALA A 10 34.71 -10.62 -20.60
N LYS A 11 35.56 -11.23 -19.81
CA LYS A 11 36.64 -12.12 -20.28
C LYS A 11 36.10 -13.35 -20.99
N GLU A 12 35.10 -14.02 -20.41
CA GLU A 12 34.47 -15.23 -20.98
C GLU A 12 33.72 -14.92 -22.29
N ALA A 13 32.97 -13.78 -22.32
CA ALA A 13 32.23 -13.37 -23.51
C ALA A 13 33.09 -12.70 -24.61
N GLY A 14 34.37 -12.42 -24.32
CA GLY A 14 35.27 -11.73 -25.25
C GLY A 14 34.90 -10.29 -25.55
N VAL A 15 34.33 -9.56 -24.56
CA VAL A 15 33.87 -8.17 -24.71
C VAL A 15 34.34 -7.30 -23.53
N SER A 16 34.13 -6.00 -23.60
CA SER A 16 34.42 -5.13 -22.46
C SER A 16 33.37 -5.25 -21.36
N ALA A 17 33.75 -4.96 -20.09
CA ALA A 17 32.81 -4.91 -18.97
C ALA A 17 31.66 -3.89 -19.23
N ALA A 18 31.93 -2.80 -19.95
CA ALA A 18 30.90 -1.86 -20.38
C ALA A 18 29.91 -2.48 -21.37
N THR A 19 30.37 -3.37 -22.27
CA THR A 19 29.50 -4.11 -23.19
C THR A 19 28.65 -5.13 -22.44
N VAL A 20 29.21 -5.87 -21.49
CA VAL A 20 28.46 -6.77 -20.59
C VAL A 20 27.35 -5.99 -19.87
N SER A 21 27.70 -4.86 -19.24
CA SER A 21 26.73 -4.02 -18.55
C SER A 21 25.60 -3.54 -19.47
N ARG A 22 25.88 -3.16 -20.71
CA ARG A 22 24.84 -2.74 -21.68
C ARG A 22 23.97 -3.92 -22.12
N ALA A 23 24.57 -5.08 -22.37
CA ALA A 23 23.82 -6.28 -22.76
C ALA A 23 22.82 -6.71 -21.69
N ILE A 24 23.25 -6.76 -20.42
CA ILE A 24 22.43 -7.15 -19.29
C ILE A 24 21.30 -6.14 -19.02
N ASN A 25 21.56 -4.84 -19.20
CA ASN A 25 20.59 -3.77 -18.91
C ASN A 25 19.68 -3.42 -20.12
N GLY A 26 19.67 -4.21 -21.18
CA GLY A 26 18.77 -4.01 -22.33
C GLY A 26 18.95 -2.71 -23.09
N ARG A 27 20.11 -2.03 -22.99
CA ARG A 27 20.34 -0.75 -23.65
C ARG A 27 20.62 -0.97 -25.15
N ASP A 28 19.93 -0.19 -26.00
CA ASP A 28 20.12 -0.16 -27.44
C ASP A 28 21.57 0.17 -27.82
N ARG A 29 22.05 -0.46 -28.90
CA ARG A 29 23.38 -0.42 -29.54
C ARG A 29 24.29 -1.63 -29.27
N ILE A 30 23.73 -2.77 -28.94
CA ILE A 30 24.46 -4.04 -28.92
C ILE A 30 23.79 -4.99 -29.87
N SER A 31 24.57 -5.63 -30.76
CA SER A 31 24.03 -6.65 -31.67
C SER A 31 23.48 -7.84 -30.87
N GLU A 32 22.42 -8.48 -31.39
CA GLU A 32 21.81 -9.64 -30.75
C GLU A 32 22.82 -10.77 -30.55
N THR A 33 23.73 -10.96 -31.50
CA THR A 33 24.83 -11.92 -31.36
C THR A 33 25.77 -11.62 -30.18
N THR A 34 26.06 -10.35 -29.92
CA THR A 34 26.87 -9.95 -28.76
C THR A 34 26.10 -10.12 -27.47
N ARG A 35 24.79 -9.81 -27.48
CA ARG A 35 23.90 -10.01 -26.31
C ARG A 35 23.85 -11.47 -25.93
N GLN A 36 23.63 -12.37 -26.91
CA GLN A 36 23.61 -13.81 -26.67
C GLN A 36 24.93 -14.33 -26.07
N LYS A 37 26.08 -13.92 -26.61
CA LYS A 37 27.40 -14.31 -26.05
C LYS A 37 27.56 -13.90 -24.59
N VAL A 38 27.06 -12.73 -24.22
CA VAL A 38 27.12 -12.26 -22.82
C VAL A 38 26.19 -13.11 -21.93
N PHE A 39 24.98 -13.44 -22.38
CA PHE A 39 24.06 -14.26 -21.60
C PHE A 39 24.58 -15.70 -21.44
N ASP A 40 25.18 -16.28 -22.47
CA ASP A 40 25.81 -17.60 -22.41
C ASP A 40 26.97 -17.61 -21.40
N ALA A 41 27.80 -16.56 -21.40
CA ALA A 41 28.89 -16.41 -20.43
C ALA A 41 28.35 -16.23 -18.99
N CYS A 42 27.28 -15.44 -18.80
CA CYS A 42 26.63 -15.32 -17.50
C CYS A 42 26.11 -16.68 -17.00
N ALA A 43 25.40 -17.43 -17.84
CA ALA A 43 24.89 -18.74 -17.47
C ALA A 43 26.01 -19.74 -17.12
N LYS A 44 27.08 -19.77 -17.93
CA LYS A 44 28.26 -20.64 -17.72
C LYS A 44 28.96 -20.35 -16.40
N LEU A 45 29.08 -19.08 -16.02
CA LEU A 45 29.76 -18.67 -14.79
C LEU A 45 28.85 -18.63 -13.57
N GLY A 46 27.52 -18.79 -13.75
CA GLY A 46 26.55 -18.56 -12.69
C GLY A 46 26.48 -17.09 -12.25
N PHE A 47 26.83 -16.15 -13.14
CA PHE A 47 26.81 -14.73 -12.85
C PHE A 47 25.39 -14.20 -12.88
N SER A 48 24.95 -13.67 -11.75
CA SER A 48 23.74 -12.85 -11.66
C SER A 48 24.18 -11.39 -11.50
N ALA A 49 23.65 -10.50 -12.35
CA ALA A 49 23.97 -9.08 -12.24
C ALA A 49 23.53 -8.59 -10.85
N SER A 50 24.47 -8.23 -10.00
CA SER A 50 24.17 -7.70 -8.66
C SER A 50 23.34 -6.43 -8.80
N LYS A 51 22.08 -6.47 -8.32
CA LYS A 51 21.21 -5.29 -8.22
C LYS A 51 21.93 -4.17 -7.44
N THR A 52 22.77 -4.54 -6.46
CA THR A 52 23.58 -3.60 -5.67
C THR A 52 24.63 -2.85 -6.52
N ALA A 53 25.32 -3.54 -7.44
CA ALA A 53 26.28 -2.90 -8.32
C ALA A 53 25.58 -1.96 -9.34
N SER A 54 24.39 -2.32 -9.80
CA SER A 54 23.55 -1.46 -10.64
C SER A 54 23.08 -0.22 -9.87
N MET A 55 22.66 -0.40 -8.63
CA MET A 55 22.23 0.68 -7.72
C MET A 55 23.35 1.71 -7.49
N LEU A 56 24.57 1.25 -7.19
CA LEU A 56 25.74 2.15 -6.99
C LEU A 56 26.03 2.99 -8.23
N ARG A 57 25.76 2.47 -9.42
CA ARG A 57 26.05 3.15 -10.69
C ARG A 57 24.91 4.07 -11.14
N THR A 58 23.65 3.69 -10.91
CA THR A 58 22.48 4.40 -11.41
C THR A 58 21.83 5.28 -10.36
N GLY A 59 22.14 5.08 -9.08
CA GLY A 59 21.45 5.67 -7.95
C GLY A 59 20.03 5.14 -7.74
N LYS A 60 19.61 4.13 -8.53
CA LYS A 60 18.26 3.52 -8.44
C LYS A 60 18.32 2.14 -7.83
N THR A 61 17.40 1.87 -6.93
CA THR A 61 17.27 0.56 -6.28
C THR A 61 16.47 -0.43 -7.13
N ASN A 62 15.65 0.06 -8.05
CA ASN A 62 14.60 -0.66 -8.76
C ASN A 62 13.65 -1.38 -7.77
N ARG A 63 13.32 -0.70 -6.67
CA ARG A 63 12.38 -1.16 -5.66
C ARG A 63 11.38 -0.07 -5.32
N ILE A 64 10.14 -0.47 -5.13
CA ILE A 64 9.08 0.36 -4.60
C ILE A 64 8.69 -0.19 -3.24
N ALA A 65 8.65 0.67 -2.23
CA ALA A 65 8.21 0.29 -0.90
C ALA A 65 6.69 0.41 -0.79
N LEU A 66 6.05 -0.55 -0.15
CA LEU A 66 4.63 -0.51 0.25
C LEU A 66 4.56 -0.65 1.76
N THR A 67 4.00 0.35 2.45
CA THR A 67 3.67 0.22 3.85
C THR A 67 2.20 -0.18 4.00
N VAL A 68 1.92 -1.08 4.93
CA VAL A 68 0.57 -1.49 5.27
C VAL A 68 0.37 -1.43 6.78
N GLY A 69 -0.72 -0.80 7.20
CA GLY A 69 -1.03 -0.60 8.62
C GLY A 69 -1.63 -1.82 9.31
N ASN A 70 -1.96 -2.88 8.58
CA ASN A 70 -2.64 -4.07 9.09
C ASN A 70 -1.97 -5.37 8.66
N SER A 71 -2.73 -6.46 8.71
CA SER A 71 -2.30 -7.74 8.16
C SER A 71 -2.15 -7.67 6.64
N LEU A 72 -1.04 -8.20 6.13
CA LEU A 72 -0.86 -8.43 4.68
C LEU A 72 -1.88 -9.42 4.13
N ALA A 73 -2.44 -10.29 4.98
CA ALA A 73 -3.48 -11.25 4.60
C ALA A 73 -4.89 -10.62 4.51
N GLY A 74 -5.06 -9.37 4.94
CA GLY A 74 -6.33 -8.65 4.79
C GLY A 74 -6.69 -8.48 3.32
N TRP A 75 -7.98 -8.59 2.99
CA TRP A 75 -8.45 -8.51 1.60
C TRP A 75 -7.92 -7.27 0.88
N PHE A 76 -8.07 -6.09 1.45
CA PHE A 76 -7.63 -4.85 0.84
C PHE A 76 -6.11 -4.80 0.65
N SER A 77 -5.33 -5.14 1.69
CA SER A 77 -3.87 -5.13 1.63
C SER A 77 -3.33 -6.12 0.59
N SER A 78 -3.92 -7.31 0.50
CA SER A 78 -3.51 -8.32 -0.47
C SER A 78 -3.85 -7.91 -1.91
N GLN A 79 -5.05 -7.35 -2.15
CA GLN A 79 -5.44 -6.87 -3.49
C GLN A 79 -4.59 -5.66 -3.93
N LEU A 80 -4.29 -4.76 -3.01
CA LEU A 80 -3.41 -3.63 -3.29
C LEU A 80 -1.99 -4.12 -3.64
N ALA A 81 -1.43 -5.02 -2.84
CA ALA A 81 -0.10 -5.57 -3.08
C ALA A 81 -0.03 -6.32 -4.43
N GLU A 82 -1.06 -7.12 -4.77
CA GLU A 82 -1.15 -7.83 -6.05
C GLU A 82 -1.25 -6.85 -7.23
N GLY A 83 -2.11 -5.84 -7.12
CA GLY A 83 -2.25 -4.81 -8.16
C GLY A 83 -0.95 -4.04 -8.40
N VAL A 84 -0.27 -3.64 -7.34
CA VAL A 84 1.04 -2.96 -7.41
C VAL A 84 2.09 -3.90 -8.01
N TYR A 85 2.18 -5.14 -7.52
CA TYR A 85 3.16 -6.12 -8.00
C TYR A 85 3.02 -6.41 -9.49
N SER A 86 1.78 -6.58 -9.99
CA SER A 86 1.52 -6.90 -11.39
C SER A 86 2.06 -5.83 -12.35
N VAL A 87 1.98 -4.55 -11.96
CA VAL A 87 2.53 -3.43 -12.73
C VAL A 87 4.06 -3.37 -12.59
N LEU A 88 4.58 -3.47 -11.37
CA LEU A 88 6.01 -3.34 -11.09
C LEU A 88 6.84 -4.45 -11.74
N ALA A 89 6.34 -5.69 -11.71
CA ALA A 89 7.04 -6.84 -12.31
C ALA A 89 7.30 -6.63 -13.81
N SER A 90 6.33 -6.08 -14.54
CA SER A 90 6.48 -5.77 -15.97
C SER A 90 7.50 -4.67 -16.27
N GLN A 91 7.77 -3.81 -15.28
CA GLN A 91 8.72 -2.69 -15.37
C GLN A 91 10.10 -3.01 -14.75
N GLY A 92 10.31 -4.23 -14.27
CA GLY A 92 11.57 -4.65 -13.65
C GLY A 92 11.81 -4.10 -12.25
N TYR A 93 10.74 -3.69 -11.54
CA TYR A 93 10.79 -3.27 -10.15
C TYR A 93 10.39 -4.41 -9.22
N ASP A 94 11.05 -4.46 -8.05
CA ASP A 94 10.63 -5.32 -6.93
C ASP A 94 9.70 -4.55 -5.99
N LEU A 95 8.77 -5.25 -5.36
CA LEU A 95 7.93 -4.71 -4.28
C LEU A 95 8.55 -5.06 -2.93
N LEU A 96 8.77 -4.04 -2.10
CA LEU A 96 9.31 -4.18 -0.75
C LEU A 96 8.23 -3.80 0.27
N SER A 97 7.73 -4.76 1.04
CA SER A 97 6.63 -4.52 1.97
C SER A 97 7.12 -4.24 3.39
N TYR A 98 6.58 -3.20 4.01
CA TYR A 98 6.76 -2.83 5.42
C TYR A 98 5.42 -2.90 6.15
N ARG A 99 5.31 -3.82 7.11
CA ARG A 99 4.13 -3.91 7.97
C ARG A 99 4.30 -2.99 9.18
N LEU A 100 3.33 -2.10 9.39
CA LEU A 100 3.29 -1.17 10.52
C LEU A 100 2.07 -1.50 11.39
N ALA A 101 2.15 -2.60 12.15
CA ALA A 101 0.99 -3.17 12.85
C ALA A 101 0.66 -2.48 14.18
N ASN A 102 1.55 -1.64 14.69
CA ASN A 102 1.37 -0.93 15.96
C ASN A 102 2.15 0.39 15.98
N ALA A 103 1.90 1.20 17.01
CA ALA A 103 2.51 2.50 17.17
C ALA A 103 4.05 2.46 17.26
N ASP A 104 4.62 1.41 17.84
CA ASP A 104 6.07 1.27 17.97
C ASP A 104 6.72 1.03 16.60
N GLN A 105 6.20 0.08 15.82
CA GLN A 105 6.68 -0.19 14.45
C GLN A 105 6.53 1.02 13.55
N ARG A 106 5.43 1.77 13.69
CA ARG A 106 5.21 3.02 12.97
C ARG A 106 6.25 4.06 13.34
N ARG A 107 6.49 4.30 14.63
CA ARG A 107 7.50 5.22 15.13
C ARG A 107 8.90 4.84 14.64
N ASP A 108 9.25 3.56 14.69
CA ASP A 108 10.54 3.05 14.25
C ASP A 108 10.73 3.23 12.74
N PHE A 109 9.67 2.99 11.94
CA PHE A 109 9.69 3.23 10.51
C PHE A 109 9.96 4.71 10.20
N PHE A 110 9.20 5.63 10.78
CA PHE A 110 9.37 7.06 10.53
C PHE A 110 10.66 7.63 11.12
N SER A 111 11.20 7.08 12.20
CA SER A 111 12.48 7.51 12.78
C SER A 111 13.69 7.00 11.99
N SER A 112 13.68 5.77 11.53
CA SER A 112 14.79 5.16 10.79
C SER A 112 14.71 5.38 9.28
N MET A 113 13.51 5.64 8.76
CA MET A 113 13.23 5.82 7.32
C MET A 113 13.98 4.82 6.43
N PRO A 114 13.72 3.49 6.60
CA PRO A 114 14.47 2.47 5.90
C PRO A 114 14.32 2.55 4.38
N VAL A 115 13.24 3.18 3.90
CA VAL A 115 12.96 3.37 2.47
C VAL A 115 13.96 4.28 1.77
N LYS A 116 14.53 5.26 2.46
CA LYS A 116 15.45 6.27 1.88
C LYS A 116 16.64 5.68 1.13
N ARG A 117 17.07 4.48 1.52
CA ARG A 117 18.22 3.79 0.90
C ARG A 117 17.82 2.52 0.15
N ASN A 118 16.59 2.08 0.32
CA ASN A 118 16.15 0.76 -0.13
C ASN A 118 15.07 0.80 -1.20
N ALA A 119 14.48 1.97 -1.48
CA ALA A 119 13.42 2.13 -2.46
C ALA A 119 13.58 3.42 -3.26
N ASP A 120 12.98 3.46 -4.44
CA ASP A 120 12.96 4.63 -5.33
C ASP A 120 11.66 5.44 -5.16
N ALA A 121 10.62 4.84 -4.57
CA ALA A 121 9.39 5.50 -4.15
C ALA A 121 8.74 4.71 -3.00
N VAL A 122 7.80 5.34 -2.30
CA VAL A 122 7.04 4.70 -1.22
C VAL A 122 5.54 4.87 -1.44
N ILE A 123 4.82 3.77 -1.29
CA ILE A 123 3.35 3.73 -1.23
C ILE A 123 2.97 3.55 0.22
N ILE A 124 2.19 4.48 0.76
CA ILE A 124 1.67 4.43 2.12
C ILE A 124 0.20 4.08 2.05
N SER A 125 -0.22 3.05 2.76
CA SER A 125 -1.58 2.54 2.67
C SER A 125 -2.25 2.38 4.02
N SER A 126 -3.49 2.82 4.08
CA SER A 126 -4.45 2.46 5.13
C SER A 126 -4.10 2.97 6.53
N PHE A 127 -3.49 4.13 6.67
CA PHE A 127 -3.40 4.85 7.93
C PHE A 127 -3.17 6.35 7.71
N ASP A 128 -3.66 7.15 8.64
CA ASP A 128 -3.55 8.59 8.56
C ASP A 128 -2.14 9.05 8.90
N ILE A 129 -1.68 10.07 8.19
CA ILE A 129 -0.35 10.65 8.35
C ILE A 129 -0.44 11.89 9.22
N SER A 130 0.27 11.89 10.34
CA SER A 130 0.40 13.08 11.17
C SER A 130 1.26 14.16 10.48
N GLU A 131 1.11 15.40 10.91
CA GLU A 131 1.88 16.53 10.38
C GLU A 131 3.41 16.31 10.51
N THR A 132 3.86 15.67 11.59
CA THR A 132 5.28 15.35 11.79
C THR A 132 5.77 14.30 10.80
N GLU A 133 4.98 13.26 10.57
CA GLU A 133 5.29 12.20 9.60
C GLU A 133 5.27 12.75 8.17
N ARG A 134 4.29 13.59 7.84
CA ARG A 134 4.21 14.28 6.55
C ARG A 134 5.49 15.07 6.27
N ARG A 135 5.97 15.87 7.22
CA ARG A 135 7.23 16.61 7.08
C ARG A 135 8.43 15.67 6.88
N THR A 136 8.43 14.53 7.56
CA THR A 136 9.49 13.53 7.38
C THR A 136 9.47 12.94 5.98
N LEU A 137 8.28 12.66 5.43
CA LEU A 137 8.12 12.18 4.06
C LEU A 137 8.55 13.21 3.02
N GLU A 138 8.23 14.49 3.22
CA GLU A 138 8.68 15.59 2.35
C GLU A 138 10.20 15.68 2.23
N GLN A 139 10.90 15.34 3.31
CA GLN A 139 12.36 15.37 3.34
C GLN A 139 13.04 14.17 2.67
N LEU A 140 12.26 13.16 2.24
CA LEU A 140 12.83 11.98 1.59
C LEU A 140 13.46 12.29 0.23
N GLY A 141 12.89 13.25 -0.51
CA GLY A 141 13.31 13.55 -1.87
C GLY A 141 13.00 12.42 -2.86
N MET A 142 11.98 11.62 -2.59
CA MET A 142 11.46 10.57 -3.45
C MET A 142 9.94 10.65 -3.56
N PRO A 143 9.31 10.12 -4.62
CA PRO A 143 7.87 10.08 -4.75
C PRO A 143 7.19 9.33 -3.60
N VAL A 144 6.11 9.91 -3.06
CA VAL A 144 5.25 9.33 -2.04
C VAL A 144 3.83 9.23 -2.59
N ILE A 145 3.24 8.05 -2.50
CA ILE A 145 1.87 7.80 -2.94
C ILE A 145 1.06 7.32 -1.74
N GLY A 146 0.02 8.06 -1.38
CA GLY A 146 -0.96 7.63 -0.38
C GLY A 146 -2.08 6.85 -1.02
N VAL A 147 -2.47 5.74 -0.42
CA VAL A 147 -3.66 4.97 -0.82
C VAL A 147 -4.56 4.81 0.38
N ASN A 148 -5.75 5.38 0.31
CA ASN A 148 -6.67 5.49 1.44
C ASN A 148 -5.93 6.02 2.68
N THR A 149 -5.34 7.21 2.55
CA THR A 149 -4.51 7.83 3.57
C THR A 149 -4.91 9.29 3.72
N ILE A 150 -5.25 9.71 4.92
CA ILE A 150 -5.53 11.11 5.25
C ILE A 150 -4.22 11.78 5.70
N GLY A 151 -4.13 13.09 5.51
CA GLY A 151 -2.98 13.89 5.94
C GLY A 151 -1.84 13.98 4.95
N LEU A 152 -1.92 13.32 3.79
CA LEU A 152 -1.07 13.60 2.65
C LEU A 152 -1.72 14.72 1.82
N THR A 153 -1.08 15.88 1.81
CA THR A 153 -1.49 16.98 0.93
C THR A 153 -0.83 16.79 -0.42
N GLU A 154 -1.58 16.94 -1.50
CA GLU A 154 -1.04 16.88 -2.84
C GLU A 154 0.02 17.95 -3.04
N GLN A 155 1.23 17.53 -3.31
CA GLN A 155 2.39 18.34 -3.61
C GLN A 155 3.16 17.68 -4.77
N ARG A 156 4.23 18.35 -5.25
CA ARG A 156 5.00 17.93 -6.42
C ARG A 156 5.39 16.45 -6.45
N ASP A 157 5.78 15.88 -5.30
CA ASP A 157 6.26 14.50 -5.18
C ASP A 157 5.35 13.64 -4.28
N MET A 158 4.15 14.14 -3.94
CA MET A 158 3.16 13.46 -3.09
C MET A 158 1.82 13.42 -3.79
N ILE A 159 1.26 12.22 -3.93
CA ILE A 159 -0.04 11.96 -4.56
C ILE A 159 -0.89 11.16 -3.59
N SER A 160 -2.18 11.47 -3.50
CA SER A 160 -3.13 10.66 -2.73
C SER A 160 -4.19 10.05 -3.67
N ILE A 161 -4.46 8.77 -3.47
CA ILE A 161 -5.50 8.01 -4.15
C ILE A 161 -6.42 7.43 -3.08
N GLY A 162 -7.70 7.76 -3.14
CA GLY A 162 -8.63 7.29 -2.12
C GLY A 162 -10.08 7.44 -2.55
N VAL A 163 -10.97 6.94 -1.71
CA VAL A 163 -12.41 7.13 -1.81
C VAL A 163 -12.81 8.22 -0.81
N ASP A 164 -13.70 9.11 -1.21
CA ASP A 164 -14.37 10.02 -0.27
C ASP A 164 -15.37 9.20 0.57
N GLU A 165 -14.93 8.78 1.75
CA GLU A 165 -15.69 7.90 2.64
C GLU A 165 -17.00 8.56 3.15
N ILE A 166 -17.01 9.88 3.28
CA ILE A 166 -18.24 10.62 3.66
C ILE A 166 -19.26 10.52 2.54
N ILE A 167 -18.86 10.82 1.31
CA ILE A 167 -19.75 10.74 0.15
C ILE A 167 -20.20 9.29 -0.07
N ALA A 168 -19.29 8.32 -0.01
CA ALA A 168 -19.62 6.92 -0.21
C ALA A 168 -20.65 6.40 0.80
N MET A 169 -20.49 6.72 2.09
CA MET A 169 -21.43 6.31 3.12
C MET A 169 -22.79 7.01 2.99
N ARG A 170 -22.81 8.30 2.62
CA ARG A 170 -24.06 9.01 2.33
C ARG A 170 -24.81 8.35 1.17
N GLN A 171 -24.12 7.97 0.10
CA GLN A 171 -24.71 7.27 -1.04
C GLN A 171 -25.26 5.90 -0.63
N THR A 172 -24.53 5.16 0.23
CA THR A 172 -24.98 3.86 0.77
C THR A 172 -26.30 4.02 1.54
N VAL A 173 -26.39 4.98 2.45
CA VAL A 173 -27.63 5.24 3.19
C VAL A 173 -28.75 5.68 2.26
N HIS A 174 -28.49 6.58 1.30
CA HIS A 174 -29.46 6.99 0.30
C HIS A 174 -30.04 5.81 -0.48
N GLN A 175 -29.18 4.89 -0.93
CA GLN A 175 -29.59 3.69 -1.64
C GLN A 175 -30.48 2.79 -0.77
N LEU A 176 -30.11 2.55 0.48
CA LEU A 176 -30.89 1.73 1.39
C LEU A 176 -32.24 2.39 1.73
N ALA A 177 -32.27 3.69 1.93
CA ALA A 177 -33.48 4.45 2.14
C ALA A 177 -34.41 4.39 0.92
N GLY A 178 -33.85 4.46 -0.30
CA GLY A 178 -34.57 4.31 -1.57
C GLY A 178 -35.18 2.93 -1.74
N LEU A 179 -34.57 1.89 -1.17
CA LEU A 179 -35.10 0.51 -1.11
C LEU A 179 -36.19 0.34 -0.04
N GLY A 180 -36.52 1.40 0.72
CA GLY A 180 -37.57 1.39 1.72
C GLY A 180 -37.11 1.12 3.14
N HIS A 181 -35.82 0.91 3.38
CA HIS A 181 -35.29 0.76 4.74
C HIS A 181 -35.37 2.09 5.52
N ARG A 182 -35.80 2.00 6.78
CA ARG A 182 -35.87 3.16 7.68
C ARG A 182 -35.05 2.95 8.95
N ASN A 183 -34.84 1.72 9.33
CA ASN A 183 -34.02 1.29 10.46
C ASN A 183 -32.73 0.70 9.89
N ILE A 184 -31.72 1.56 9.69
CA ILE A 184 -30.44 1.19 9.08
C ILE A 184 -29.38 1.25 10.17
N ALA A 185 -28.60 0.20 10.33
CA ALA A 185 -27.48 0.14 11.26
C ALA A 185 -26.14 0.14 10.52
N PHE A 186 -25.07 0.43 11.26
CA PHE A 186 -23.71 0.43 10.74
C PHE A 186 -22.79 -0.37 11.66
N ILE A 187 -22.05 -1.32 11.08
CA ILE A 187 -20.97 -2.03 11.78
C ILE A 187 -19.65 -1.50 11.22
N CYS A 188 -18.82 -0.93 12.07
CA CYS A 188 -17.52 -0.39 11.69
C CYS A 188 -16.40 -1.04 12.50
N LYS A 189 -15.19 -0.92 12.00
CA LYS A 189 -14.00 -1.34 12.74
C LYS A 189 -13.75 -0.38 13.90
N GLN A 190 -13.49 -0.92 15.09
CA GLN A 190 -13.06 -0.13 16.22
C GLN A 190 -11.71 0.52 15.92
N GLN A 191 -11.57 1.80 16.27
CA GLN A 191 -10.26 2.43 16.28
C GLN A 191 -9.36 1.72 17.29
N ASP A 192 -8.19 1.29 16.84
CA ASP A 192 -7.22 0.72 17.72
C ASP A 192 -6.67 1.83 18.65
N SER A 193 -6.71 1.61 19.95
CA SER A 193 -6.18 2.51 20.99
C SER A 193 -4.66 2.76 20.86
N ASN A 194 -4.00 2.11 19.93
CA ASN A 194 -2.56 2.17 19.68
C ASN A 194 -2.10 3.35 18.82
N GLY A 195 -2.95 4.38 18.61
CA GLY A 195 -2.56 5.60 17.90
C GLY A 195 -2.63 5.52 16.38
N PHE A 196 -3.19 4.46 15.82
CA PHE A 196 -3.60 4.44 14.43
C PHE A 196 -5.00 5.05 14.33
N ILE A 197 -5.09 6.23 13.75
CA ILE A 197 -6.37 6.80 13.32
C ILE A 197 -6.68 6.14 11.98
N TRP A 198 -7.81 5.45 11.90
CA TRP A 198 -8.31 4.83 10.68
C TRP A 198 -9.45 5.70 10.13
N GLU A 199 -9.73 5.58 8.85
CA GLU A 199 -10.86 6.23 8.15
C GLU A 199 -12.25 5.92 8.76
N ALA A 200 -12.33 5.13 9.83
CA ALA A 200 -13.59 4.80 10.49
C ALA A 200 -14.39 6.03 10.89
N ASP A 201 -13.73 7.12 11.30
CA ASP A 201 -14.40 8.35 11.69
C ASP A 201 -15.13 9.02 10.53
N GLN A 202 -14.56 9.02 9.34
CA GLN A 202 -15.19 9.56 8.14
C GLN A 202 -16.39 8.73 7.70
N ARG A 203 -16.33 7.40 7.82
CA ARG A 203 -17.47 6.51 7.55
C ARG A 203 -18.59 6.72 8.53
N ILE A 204 -18.28 6.81 9.83
CA ILE A 204 -19.28 7.11 10.87
C ILE A 204 -19.93 8.46 10.61
N GLU A 205 -19.14 9.48 10.30
CA GLU A 205 -19.64 10.81 9.98
C GLU A 205 -20.52 10.79 8.71
N GLY A 206 -20.05 10.16 7.65
CA GLY A 206 -20.81 9.97 6.40
C GLY A 206 -22.13 9.26 6.63
N PHE A 207 -22.13 8.21 7.48
CA PHE A 207 -23.34 7.50 7.86
C PHE A 207 -24.32 8.39 8.61
N ARG A 208 -23.87 9.14 9.62
CA ARG A 208 -24.71 10.09 10.36
C ARG A 208 -25.30 11.16 9.46
N LEU A 209 -24.49 11.75 8.59
CA LEU A 209 -24.94 12.74 7.62
C LEU A 209 -25.93 12.14 6.60
N GLY A 210 -25.71 10.91 6.18
CA GLY A 210 -26.65 10.19 5.31
C GLY A 210 -28.00 9.96 5.97
N MET A 211 -28.02 9.44 7.20
CA MET A 211 -29.26 9.25 7.97
C MET A 211 -30.01 10.56 8.16
N ALA A 212 -29.33 11.64 8.52
CA ALA A 212 -29.94 12.95 8.68
C ALA A 212 -30.50 13.50 7.36
N ALA A 213 -29.78 13.34 6.25
CA ALA A 213 -30.23 13.81 4.93
C ALA A 213 -31.50 13.10 4.45
N GLU A 214 -31.69 11.82 4.80
CA GLU A 214 -32.87 11.03 4.49
C GLU A 214 -34.01 11.20 5.54
N GLY A 215 -33.81 12.04 6.55
CA GLY A 215 -34.78 12.25 7.65
C GLY A 215 -35.01 11.02 8.51
N LEU A 216 -34.01 10.13 8.58
CA LEU A 216 -34.07 8.88 9.33
C LEU A 216 -33.53 9.04 10.73
N ASN A 217 -34.19 8.40 11.71
CA ASN A 217 -33.71 8.35 13.07
C ASN A 217 -32.50 7.42 13.19
N LEU A 218 -31.55 7.81 14.02
CA LEU A 218 -30.39 7.00 14.37
C LEU A 218 -30.44 6.69 15.90
N PRO A 219 -31.11 5.57 16.29
CA PRO A 219 -31.19 5.18 17.69
C PRO A 219 -29.81 4.78 18.26
N ASP A 220 -29.68 4.90 19.58
CA ASP A 220 -28.49 4.41 20.27
C ASP A 220 -28.29 2.91 20.01
N GLY A 221 -27.03 2.50 19.81
CA GLY A 221 -26.68 1.14 19.52
C GLY A 221 -26.76 0.71 18.05
N TYR A 222 -27.19 1.60 17.15
CA TYR A 222 -27.21 1.30 15.70
C TYR A 222 -25.84 1.45 15.03
N ILE A 223 -24.89 2.08 15.67
CA ILE A 223 -23.47 2.07 15.24
C ILE A 223 -22.71 1.18 16.21
N ILE A 224 -22.15 0.10 15.72
CA ILE A 224 -21.35 -0.84 16.51
C ILE A 224 -19.93 -0.86 15.96
N ALA A 225 -18.97 -0.48 16.80
CA ALA A 225 -17.56 -0.60 16.50
C ALA A 225 -17.04 -1.96 17.01
N VAL A 226 -16.42 -2.73 16.12
CA VAL A 226 -15.91 -4.08 16.38
C VAL A 226 -14.41 -4.17 16.22
N GLN A 227 -13.79 -5.08 16.98
CA GLN A 227 -12.38 -5.42 16.78
C GLN A 227 -12.19 -6.24 15.51
N ASP A 228 -11.00 -6.19 14.93
CA ASP A 228 -10.65 -6.95 13.72
C ASP A 228 -10.37 -8.42 14.06
N ASN A 229 -11.45 -9.21 14.20
CA ASN A 229 -11.39 -10.64 14.40
C ASN A 229 -12.49 -11.37 13.63
N GLU A 230 -12.33 -12.68 13.48
CA GLU A 230 -13.18 -13.53 12.65
C GLU A 230 -14.68 -13.54 13.07
N PHE A 231 -14.97 -13.34 14.35
CA PHE A 231 -16.33 -13.47 14.91
C PHE A 231 -17.01 -12.12 15.15
N ALA A 232 -16.27 -11.02 15.09
CA ALA A 232 -16.74 -9.69 15.47
C ALA A 232 -18.00 -9.24 14.71
N GLY A 233 -18.07 -9.54 13.42
CA GLY A 233 -19.26 -9.23 12.61
C GLY A 233 -20.50 -10.00 13.05
N ALA A 234 -20.36 -11.28 13.40
CA ALA A 234 -21.47 -12.11 13.88
C ALA A 234 -21.96 -11.66 15.27
N GLU A 235 -21.05 -11.29 16.15
CA GLU A 235 -21.39 -10.76 17.49
C GLU A 235 -22.12 -9.42 17.38
N ALA A 236 -21.62 -8.50 16.54
CA ALA A 236 -22.26 -7.22 16.28
C ALA A 236 -23.67 -7.41 15.69
N LEU A 237 -23.82 -8.28 14.69
CA LEU A 237 -25.11 -8.59 14.11
C LEU A 237 -26.09 -9.14 15.15
N SER A 238 -25.64 -10.06 16.02
CA SER A 238 -26.46 -10.60 17.11
C SER A 238 -26.95 -9.50 18.04
N SER A 239 -26.08 -8.54 18.37
CA SER A 239 -26.44 -7.38 19.20
C SER A 239 -27.46 -6.48 18.50
N LEU A 240 -27.32 -6.22 17.21
CA LEU A 240 -28.27 -5.42 16.42
C LEU A 240 -29.64 -6.10 16.33
N LEU A 241 -29.68 -7.42 16.20
CA LEU A 241 -30.94 -8.20 16.12
C LEU A 241 -31.74 -8.18 17.43
N ALA A 242 -31.09 -7.89 18.55
CA ALA A 242 -31.74 -7.76 19.86
C ALA A 242 -32.35 -6.36 20.11
N LEU A 243 -32.05 -5.37 19.27
CA LEU A 243 -32.56 -4.02 19.44
C LEU A 243 -34.05 -3.88 19.08
N SER A 244 -34.69 -2.86 19.69
CA SER A 244 -36.07 -2.47 19.37
C SER A 244 -36.12 -0.93 19.15
N PRO A 245 -36.50 -0.46 17.95
CA PRO A 245 -36.84 -1.26 16.77
C PRO A 245 -35.62 -2.02 16.23
N ARG A 246 -35.88 -3.14 15.57
CA ARG A 246 -34.81 -3.94 14.94
C ARG A 246 -34.36 -3.27 13.64
N PRO A 247 -33.05 -3.13 13.35
CA PRO A 247 -32.58 -2.75 12.05
C PRO A 247 -33.06 -3.69 10.95
N THR A 248 -33.38 -3.14 9.78
CA THR A 248 -33.78 -3.90 8.59
C THR A 248 -32.72 -3.91 7.51
N ALA A 249 -31.70 -3.08 7.66
CA ALA A 249 -30.50 -3.06 6.85
C ALA A 249 -29.27 -2.76 7.72
N VAL A 250 -28.13 -3.27 7.28
CA VAL A 250 -26.81 -3.05 7.92
C VAL A 250 -25.81 -2.73 6.82
N CYS A 251 -24.98 -1.72 7.01
CA CYS A 251 -23.84 -1.38 6.15
C CYS A 251 -22.52 -1.39 6.93
#